data_16c04b6849f68ea2182b601d145b3f06
#
_entry.id   16c04b6849f68ea2182b601d145b3f06
#
_cell.length_a   1.000
_cell.length_b   1.000
_cell.length_c   1.000
_cell.angle_alpha   90.00
_cell.angle_beta   90.00
_cell.angle_gamma   90.00
#
_symmetry.space_group_name_H-M   'P 1'
#
loop_
_entity.id
_entity.type
_entity.pdbx_description
1 polymer ?
#
loop_
_entity_poly.entity_id
_entity_poly.type
_entity_poly.pdbx_seq_one_letter_code
_entity_poly.pdbx_strand_id
1 'polypeptide(L)'
;MIPKNTICLWYEKDAEAAANFYAATFPDSKVTNVFKAPSDFPGGKAGDVLTVEFTVCGIPCVGLNGGPVFKQSEAFSFQIATDDQEETDRYWNAIVGNGGKESACGWCKDQWGVSWQITPRTLIEALAAGGDEAKRAFDAMMTMQKIDVAAIDAARKG
;
A
#
# COMPACT_ATOMS: atom_id res chain seq x y z
N MET A 1 18.78 2.97 16.14
CA MET A 1 18.27 1.64 16.59
C MET A 1 17.91 0.82 15.35
N ILE A 2 18.37 -0.43 15.26
CA ILE A 2 17.97 -1.33 14.17
C ILE A 2 16.55 -1.82 14.47
N PRO A 3 15.58 -1.64 13.54
CA PRO A 3 14.23 -2.12 13.74
C PRO A 3 14.20 -3.64 13.99
N LYS A 4 13.42 -4.06 14.98
CA LYS A 4 13.25 -5.50 15.29
C LYS A 4 12.10 -6.12 14.51
N ASN A 5 11.17 -5.31 14.01
CA ASN A 5 9.99 -5.76 13.30
C ASN A 5 10.15 -5.46 11.81
N THR A 6 9.88 -6.44 10.98
CA THR A 6 9.87 -6.33 9.52
C THR A 6 8.57 -6.94 9.00
N ILE A 7 7.88 -6.23 8.13
CA ILE A 7 6.66 -6.73 7.50
C ILE A 7 7.07 -7.69 6.39
N CYS A 8 6.61 -8.95 6.46
CA CYS A 8 6.84 -9.94 5.40
C CYS A 8 5.60 -10.04 4.52
N LEU A 9 5.78 -9.84 3.22
CA LEU A 9 4.74 -9.96 2.21
C LEU A 9 5.02 -11.19 1.34
N TRP A 10 4.02 -12.06 1.22
CA TRP A 10 4.11 -13.25 0.38
C TRP A 10 3.73 -12.90 -1.06
N TYR A 11 4.61 -13.24 -2.01
CA TYR A 11 4.37 -13.15 -3.45
C TYR A 11 4.52 -14.53 -4.07
N GLU A 12 3.83 -14.76 -5.19
CA GLU A 12 4.02 -15.99 -5.94
C GLU A 12 5.46 -16.07 -6.48
N LYS A 13 5.91 -15.04 -7.21
CA LYS A 13 7.26 -14.98 -7.83
C LYS A 13 7.74 -13.55 -8.11
N ASP A 14 6.96 -12.54 -7.80
CA ASP A 14 7.16 -11.15 -8.26
C ASP A 14 7.60 -10.18 -7.16
N ALA A 15 8.18 -10.70 -6.07
CA ALA A 15 8.61 -9.85 -4.94
C ALA A 15 9.55 -8.72 -5.37
N GLU A 16 10.49 -8.98 -6.28
CA GLU A 16 11.44 -7.96 -6.75
C GLU A 16 10.72 -6.90 -7.61
N ALA A 17 9.85 -7.31 -8.52
CA ALA A 17 9.08 -6.39 -9.34
C ALA A 17 8.17 -5.51 -8.48
N ALA A 18 7.51 -6.08 -7.47
CA ALA A 18 6.68 -5.35 -6.54
C ALA A 18 7.49 -4.33 -5.71
N ALA A 19 8.61 -4.76 -5.14
CA ALA A 19 9.49 -3.88 -4.36
C ALA A 19 10.02 -2.70 -5.19
N ASN A 20 10.41 -2.94 -6.43
CA ASN A 20 10.85 -1.88 -7.35
C ASN A 20 9.71 -0.92 -7.70
N PHE A 21 8.51 -1.41 -7.87
CA PHE A 21 7.33 -0.58 -8.10
C PHE A 21 7.05 0.33 -6.91
N TYR A 22 7.09 -0.20 -5.69
CA TYR A 22 6.87 0.60 -4.47
C TYR A 22 7.98 1.65 -4.29
N ALA A 23 9.22 1.27 -4.55
CA ALA A 23 10.37 2.18 -4.48
C ALA A 23 10.26 3.35 -5.47
N ALA A 24 9.72 3.09 -6.66
CA ALA A 24 9.51 4.13 -7.68
C ALA A 24 8.27 5.00 -7.41
N THR A 25 7.32 4.52 -6.62
CA THR A 25 6.02 5.17 -6.41
C THR A 25 5.99 6.03 -5.14
N PHE A 26 6.55 5.55 -4.03
CA PHE A 26 6.40 6.20 -2.72
C PHE A 26 7.69 6.85 -2.25
N PRO A 27 7.61 7.95 -1.47
CA PRO A 27 8.78 8.58 -0.89
C PRO A 27 9.42 7.67 0.17
N ASP A 28 10.71 7.88 0.44
CA ASP A 28 11.48 7.11 1.43
C ASP A 28 11.28 5.60 1.29
N SER A 29 11.30 5.13 0.05
CA SER A 29 11.06 3.74 -0.32
C SER A 29 12.16 3.29 -1.28
N LYS A 30 12.80 2.17 -0.96
CA LYS A 30 13.92 1.64 -1.75
C LYS A 30 14.08 0.15 -1.57
N VAL A 31 14.62 -0.51 -2.58
CA VAL A 31 15.10 -1.88 -2.47
C VAL A 31 16.51 -1.85 -1.85
N THR A 32 16.71 -2.59 -0.79
CA THR A 32 17.99 -2.62 -0.07
C THR A 32 18.83 -3.87 -0.36
N ASN A 33 18.19 -5.03 -0.46
CA ASN A 33 18.88 -6.28 -0.76
C ASN A 33 18.00 -7.24 -1.57
N VAL A 34 18.64 -8.04 -2.41
CA VAL A 34 17.99 -9.13 -3.14
C VAL A 34 18.76 -10.41 -2.83
N PHE A 35 18.09 -11.42 -2.29
CA PHE A 35 18.70 -12.69 -1.91
C PHE A 35 18.21 -13.81 -2.81
N LYS A 36 19.16 -14.60 -3.32
CA LYS A 36 18.88 -15.78 -4.13
C LYS A 36 18.82 -17.02 -3.26
N ALA A 37 17.97 -17.98 -3.63
CA ALA A 37 17.81 -19.21 -2.89
C ALA A 37 19.09 -20.06 -2.96
N PRO A 38 19.59 -20.55 -1.82
CA PRO A 38 20.78 -21.41 -1.80
C PRO A 38 20.47 -22.84 -2.26
N SER A 39 19.21 -23.23 -2.29
CA SER A 39 18.74 -24.54 -2.76
C SER A 39 17.29 -24.42 -3.27
N ASP A 40 16.79 -25.49 -3.87
CA ASP A 40 15.39 -25.55 -4.30
C ASP A 40 14.45 -25.32 -3.12
N PHE A 41 13.31 -24.63 -3.39
CA PHE A 41 12.31 -24.29 -2.38
C PHE A 41 10.91 -24.36 -3.00
N PRO A 42 9.82 -24.35 -2.20
CA PRO A 42 8.45 -24.49 -2.75
C PRO A 42 8.08 -23.49 -3.84
N GLY A 43 8.63 -22.29 -3.81
CA GLY A 43 8.36 -21.22 -4.78
C GLY A 43 9.31 -21.17 -5.98
N GLY A 44 10.35 -22.01 -6.01
CA GLY A 44 11.35 -21.95 -7.10
C GLY A 44 12.56 -22.87 -6.91
N LYS A 45 13.62 -22.55 -7.64
CA LYS A 45 14.86 -23.32 -7.71
C LYS A 45 16.03 -22.57 -7.08
N ALA A 46 17.08 -23.30 -6.75
CA ALA A 46 18.36 -22.70 -6.36
C ALA A 46 18.79 -21.63 -7.37
N GLY A 47 19.18 -20.47 -6.88
CA GLY A 47 19.57 -19.32 -7.70
C GLY A 47 18.45 -18.37 -8.07
N ASP A 48 17.18 -18.77 -7.93
CA ASP A 48 16.05 -17.85 -8.08
C ASP A 48 16.00 -16.85 -6.91
N VAL A 49 15.40 -15.69 -7.13
CA VAL A 49 15.18 -14.72 -6.06
C VAL A 49 14.23 -15.32 -5.02
N LEU A 50 14.70 -15.41 -3.79
CA LEU A 50 13.92 -15.92 -2.66
C LEU A 50 13.26 -14.79 -1.90
N THR A 51 14.06 -13.81 -1.47
CA THR A 51 13.57 -12.66 -0.69
C THR A 51 14.15 -11.35 -1.21
N VAL A 52 13.39 -10.31 -1.06
CA VAL A 52 13.79 -8.93 -1.39
C VAL A 52 13.53 -8.06 -0.17
N GLU A 53 14.57 -7.43 0.35
CA GLU A 53 14.43 -6.44 1.43
C GLU A 53 14.22 -5.06 0.83
N PHE A 54 13.23 -4.35 1.34
CA PHE A 54 12.88 -3.01 0.87
C PHE A 54 12.22 -2.20 1.98
N THR A 55 12.03 -0.91 1.73
CA THR A 55 11.25 -0.03 2.60
C THR A 55 10.04 0.51 1.84
N VAL A 56 8.96 0.76 2.56
CA VAL A 56 7.80 1.52 2.11
C VAL A 56 7.60 2.67 3.07
N CYS A 57 7.77 3.89 2.60
CA CYS A 57 7.71 5.11 3.42
C CYS A 57 8.51 4.95 4.74
N GLY A 58 9.73 4.42 4.63
CA GLY A 58 10.62 4.19 5.77
C GLY A 58 10.35 2.91 6.58
N ILE A 59 9.25 2.20 6.34
CA ILE A 59 8.91 0.97 7.06
C ILE A 59 9.64 -0.22 6.42
N PRO A 60 10.44 -1.00 7.20
CA PRO A 60 11.16 -2.14 6.66
C PRO A 60 10.21 -3.28 6.30
N CYS A 61 10.40 -3.82 5.10
CA CYS A 61 9.64 -4.92 4.54
C CYS A 61 10.57 -5.98 3.94
N VAL A 62 10.05 -7.19 3.84
CA VAL A 62 10.66 -8.26 3.05
C VAL A 62 9.58 -8.89 2.17
N GLY A 63 9.86 -8.99 0.88
CA GLY A 63 9.03 -9.74 -0.06
C GLY A 63 9.58 -11.16 -0.19
N LEU A 64 8.73 -12.14 0.06
CA LEU A 64 9.07 -13.56 -0.07
C LEU A 64 8.41 -14.14 -1.33
N ASN A 65 9.19 -14.72 -2.20
CA ASN A 65 8.68 -15.51 -3.33
C ASN A 65 8.35 -16.92 -2.86
N GLY A 66 7.17 -17.07 -2.27
CA GLY A 66 6.75 -18.33 -1.62
C GLY A 66 5.97 -19.30 -2.51
N GLY A 67 5.64 -18.91 -3.75
CA GLY A 67 4.83 -19.71 -4.65
C GLY A 67 3.31 -19.39 -4.55
N PRO A 68 2.49 -20.17 -5.27
CA PRO A 68 1.07 -19.80 -5.51
C PRO A 68 0.09 -20.18 -4.38
N VAL A 69 0.56 -20.73 -3.26
CA VAL A 69 -0.32 -21.32 -2.22
C VAL A 69 -1.16 -20.27 -1.50
N PHE A 70 -0.55 -19.12 -1.16
CA PHE A 70 -1.24 -18.05 -0.44
C PHE A 70 -1.48 -16.85 -1.34
N LYS A 71 -2.65 -16.22 -1.18
CA LYS A 71 -3.05 -15.01 -1.91
C LYS A 71 -3.13 -13.83 -0.94
N GLN A 72 -2.90 -12.64 -1.47
CA GLN A 72 -3.13 -11.39 -0.73
C GLN A 72 -4.64 -11.18 -0.51
N SER A 73 -4.97 -10.49 0.56
CA SER A 73 -6.35 -10.14 0.89
C SER A 73 -6.41 -8.77 1.56
N GLU A 74 -7.61 -8.26 1.77
CA GLU A 74 -7.87 -7.01 2.48
C GLU A 74 -7.58 -7.09 4.00
N ALA A 75 -7.21 -8.27 4.51
CA ALA A 75 -6.84 -8.44 5.93
C ALA A 75 -5.56 -7.69 6.30
N PHE A 76 -4.75 -7.31 5.31
CA PHE A 76 -3.60 -6.43 5.45
C PHE A 76 -3.68 -5.31 4.42
N SER A 77 -3.27 -4.12 4.80
CA SER A 77 -3.10 -2.99 3.88
C SER A 77 -1.99 -2.06 4.37
N PHE A 78 -1.32 -1.42 3.42
CA PHE A 78 -0.54 -0.23 3.70
C PHE A 78 -1.47 0.98 3.68
N GLN A 79 -1.43 1.82 4.72
CA GLN A 79 -2.12 3.10 4.72
C GLN A 79 -1.10 4.20 4.48
N ILE A 80 -1.26 4.93 3.39
CA ILE A 80 -0.38 6.02 2.99
C ILE A 80 -1.12 7.33 3.18
N ALA A 81 -0.63 8.16 4.09
CA ALA A 81 -1.16 9.51 4.28
C ALA A 81 -0.69 10.41 3.12
N THR A 82 -1.60 11.22 2.60
CA THR A 82 -1.30 12.20 1.54
C THR A 82 -1.60 13.62 2.00
N ASP A 83 -0.84 14.58 1.49
CA ASP A 83 -0.94 15.97 1.95
C ASP A 83 -2.01 16.75 1.16
N ASP A 84 -2.25 16.38 -0.09
CA ASP A 84 -3.18 17.07 -0.99
C ASP A 84 -3.78 16.14 -2.04
N GLN A 85 -4.63 16.71 -2.91
CA GLN A 85 -5.27 15.95 -3.98
C GLN A 85 -4.27 15.48 -5.03
N GLU A 86 -3.26 16.27 -5.35
CA GLU A 86 -2.26 15.93 -6.36
C GLU A 86 -1.47 14.68 -5.92
N GLU A 87 -1.04 14.62 -4.68
CA GLU A 87 -0.34 13.46 -4.13
C GLU A 87 -1.27 12.24 -4.07
N THR A 88 -2.52 12.43 -3.64
CA THR A 88 -3.55 11.38 -3.63
C THR A 88 -3.73 10.79 -5.03
N ASP A 89 -3.91 11.64 -6.03
CA ASP A 89 -4.08 11.23 -7.42
C ASP A 89 -2.85 10.49 -7.95
N ARG A 90 -1.66 10.99 -7.63
CA ARG A 90 -0.40 10.39 -8.10
C ARG A 90 -0.25 8.95 -7.62
N TYR A 91 -0.46 8.67 -6.35
CA TYR A 91 -0.35 7.31 -5.81
C TYR A 91 -1.48 6.41 -6.27
N TRP A 92 -2.71 6.92 -6.23
CA TRP A 92 -3.88 6.16 -6.70
C TRP A 92 -3.73 5.74 -8.16
N ASN A 93 -3.40 6.70 -9.02
CA ASN A 93 -3.25 6.45 -10.45
C ASN A 93 -2.07 5.53 -10.76
N ALA A 94 -0.97 5.64 -10.02
CA ALA A 94 0.16 4.72 -10.16
C ALA A 94 -0.23 3.27 -9.87
N ILE A 95 -0.97 3.04 -8.79
CA ILE A 95 -1.41 1.69 -8.41
C ILE A 95 -2.45 1.16 -9.39
N VAL A 96 -3.53 1.91 -9.59
CA VAL A 96 -4.67 1.47 -10.41
C VAL A 96 -4.29 1.41 -11.90
N GLY A 97 -3.49 2.37 -12.37
CA GLY A 97 -3.04 2.45 -13.76
C GLY A 97 -2.02 1.40 -14.17
N ASN A 98 -1.44 0.68 -13.22
CA ASN A 98 -0.44 -0.37 -13.48
C ASN A 98 -0.96 -1.77 -13.09
N GLY A 99 -2.15 -2.09 -13.50
CA GLY A 99 -2.76 -3.40 -13.30
C GLY A 99 -3.48 -3.57 -11.96
N GLY A 100 -3.61 -2.50 -11.20
CA GLY A 100 -4.36 -2.50 -9.95
C GLY A 100 -5.86 -2.34 -10.16
N LYS A 101 -6.58 -2.31 -9.04
CA LYS A 101 -8.05 -2.19 -9.01
C LYS A 101 -8.48 -1.18 -7.97
N GLU A 102 -9.47 -0.36 -8.33
CA GLU A 102 -10.16 0.52 -7.41
C GLU A 102 -11.04 -0.27 -6.45
N SER A 103 -11.16 0.22 -5.22
CA SER A 103 -12.13 -0.21 -4.24
C SER A 103 -12.75 1.01 -3.56
N ALA A 104 -13.58 0.80 -2.54
CA ALA A 104 -14.30 1.86 -1.86
C ALA A 104 -13.43 2.57 -0.80
N CYS A 105 -13.81 3.77 -0.45
CA CYS A 105 -13.32 4.50 0.73
C CYS A 105 -11.80 4.76 0.74
N GLY A 106 -11.21 5.01 -0.41
CA GLY A 106 -9.77 5.24 -0.53
C GLY A 106 -8.93 3.97 -0.59
N TRP A 107 -9.55 2.80 -0.65
CA TRP A 107 -8.87 1.53 -0.82
C TRP A 107 -8.65 1.22 -2.29
N CYS A 108 -7.52 0.62 -2.60
CA CYS A 108 -7.22 0.04 -3.91
C CYS A 108 -6.27 -1.14 -3.74
N LYS A 109 -6.14 -1.95 -4.78
CA LYS A 109 -5.20 -3.08 -4.81
C LYS A 109 -4.19 -2.85 -5.92
N ASP A 110 -2.95 -3.26 -5.68
CA ASP A 110 -1.97 -3.31 -6.75
C ASP A 110 -2.14 -4.58 -7.61
N GLN A 111 -1.33 -4.70 -8.66
CA GLN A 111 -1.43 -5.83 -9.58
C GLN A 111 -1.14 -7.19 -8.93
N TRP A 112 -0.48 -7.19 -7.78
CA TRP A 112 -0.17 -8.42 -7.01
C TRP A 112 -1.20 -8.70 -5.92
N GLY A 113 -2.24 -7.87 -5.81
CA GLY A 113 -3.34 -8.04 -4.87
C GLY A 113 -3.10 -7.44 -3.48
N VAL A 114 -1.97 -6.78 -3.25
CA VAL A 114 -1.72 -6.08 -1.99
C VAL A 114 -2.64 -4.87 -1.90
N SER A 115 -3.31 -4.73 -0.76
CA SER A 115 -4.24 -3.64 -0.50
C SER A 115 -3.53 -2.40 0.00
N TRP A 116 -3.99 -1.25 -0.48
CA TRP A 116 -3.50 0.08 -0.13
C TRP A 116 -4.67 0.97 0.26
N GLN A 117 -4.47 1.78 1.28
CA GLN A 117 -5.38 2.86 1.63
C GLN A 117 -4.65 4.17 1.34
N ILE A 118 -5.11 4.90 0.33
CA ILE A 118 -4.57 6.23 0.01
C ILE A 118 -5.45 7.26 0.70
N THR A 119 -4.94 7.80 1.80
CA THR A 119 -5.75 8.51 2.78
C THR A 119 -5.25 9.93 2.99
N PRO A 120 -5.92 10.94 2.45
CA PRO A 120 -5.54 12.33 2.69
C PRO A 120 -5.58 12.67 4.18
N ARG A 121 -4.61 13.47 4.64
CA ARG A 121 -4.51 13.90 6.05
C ARG A 121 -5.77 14.61 6.52
N THR A 122 -6.42 15.39 5.65
CA THR A 122 -7.69 16.03 5.98
C THR A 122 -8.78 15.04 6.43
N LEU A 123 -8.83 13.84 5.79
CA LEU A 123 -9.75 12.79 6.20
C LEU A 123 -9.35 12.19 7.55
N ILE A 124 -8.06 11.93 7.75
CA ILE A 124 -7.53 11.40 9.02
C ILE A 124 -7.88 12.36 10.16
N GLU A 125 -7.63 13.64 9.97
CA GLU A 125 -7.92 14.70 10.95
C GLU A 125 -9.42 14.82 11.22
N ALA A 126 -10.24 14.76 10.18
CA ALA A 126 -11.71 14.85 10.31
C ALA A 126 -12.24 13.69 11.16
N LEU A 127 -11.77 12.47 10.92
CA LEU A 127 -12.20 11.32 11.69
C LEU A 127 -11.70 11.37 13.14
N ALA A 128 -10.50 11.89 13.36
CA ALA A 128 -9.92 12.08 14.68
C ALA A 128 -10.64 13.17 15.49
N ALA A 129 -11.27 14.14 14.84
CA ALA A 129 -12.03 15.20 15.51
C ALA A 129 -13.26 14.67 16.28
N GLY A 130 -13.81 13.54 15.86
CA GLY A 130 -14.99 12.96 16.48
C GLY A 130 -16.29 13.76 16.21
N GLY A 131 -17.37 13.36 16.86
CA GLY A 131 -18.65 14.06 16.79
C GLY A 131 -19.21 14.19 15.38
N ASP A 132 -19.93 15.29 15.12
CA ASP A 132 -20.62 15.54 13.86
C ASP A 132 -19.64 15.75 12.68
N GLU A 133 -18.49 16.35 12.93
CA GLU A 133 -17.45 16.53 11.90
C GLU A 133 -16.97 15.18 11.38
N ALA A 134 -16.62 14.27 12.28
CA ALA A 134 -16.20 12.93 11.90
C ALA A 134 -17.30 12.16 11.18
N LYS A 135 -18.55 12.29 11.66
CA LYS A 135 -19.69 11.64 11.02
C LYS A 135 -19.90 12.12 9.59
N ARG A 136 -19.88 13.44 9.38
CA ARG A 136 -20.06 14.00 8.02
C ARG A 136 -18.95 13.58 7.08
N ALA A 137 -17.71 13.61 7.54
CA ALA A 137 -16.55 13.17 6.74
C ALA A 137 -16.61 11.68 6.42
N PHE A 138 -16.98 10.86 7.38
CA PHE A 138 -17.15 9.42 7.21
C PHE A 138 -18.26 9.11 6.20
N ASP A 139 -19.43 9.73 6.33
CA ASP A 139 -20.55 9.54 5.40
C ASP A 139 -20.15 9.95 3.96
N ALA A 140 -19.40 11.05 3.80
CA ALA A 140 -18.87 11.46 2.50
C ALA A 140 -17.89 10.44 1.94
N MET A 141 -16.92 9.98 2.76
CA MET A 141 -15.93 8.96 2.37
C MET A 141 -16.61 7.69 1.87
N MET A 142 -17.69 7.25 2.51
CA MET A 142 -18.41 6.02 2.17
C MET A 142 -19.01 6.02 0.76
N THR A 143 -19.11 7.18 0.13
CA THR A 143 -19.62 7.32 -1.24
C THR A 143 -18.50 7.34 -2.29
N MET A 144 -17.23 7.32 -1.86
CA MET A 144 -16.08 7.52 -2.72
C MET A 144 -15.36 6.21 -3.05
N GLN A 145 -14.63 6.23 -4.15
CA GLN A 145 -13.52 5.30 -4.42
C GLN A 145 -12.22 6.04 -4.08
N LYS A 146 -11.59 6.73 -5.00
CA LYS A 146 -10.51 7.66 -4.67
C LYS A 146 -11.08 8.81 -3.83
N ILE A 147 -10.38 9.18 -2.77
CA ILE A 147 -10.83 10.26 -1.90
C ILE A 147 -10.73 11.61 -2.62
N ASP A 148 -11.82 12.36 -2.57
CA ASP A 148 -11.92 13.73 -3.03
C ASP A 148 -11.68 14.66 -1.83
N VAL A 149 -10.52 15.31 -1.81
CA VAL A 149 -10.09 16.18 -0.71
C VAL A 149 -11.06 17.35 -0.53
N ALA A 150 -11.49 17.98 -1.63
CA ALA A 150 -12.41 19.11 -1.57
C ALA A 150 -13.78 18.72 -0.98
N ALA A 151 -14.27 17.52 -1.34
CA ALA A 151 -15.53 17.01 -0.79
C ALA A 151 -15.41 16.67 0.71
N ILE A 152 -14.27 16.13 1.15
CA ILE A 152 -14.01 15.91 2.58
C ILE A 152 -13.94 17.25 3.33
N ASP A 153 -13.22 18.24 2.80
CA ASP A 153 -13.12 19.57 3.42
C ASP A 153 -14.47 20.25 3.54
N ALA A 154 -15.33 20.14 2.51
CA ALA A 154 -16.68 20.64 2.55
C ALA A 154 -17.54 19.93 3.61
N ALA A 155 -17.44 18.60 3.70
CA ALA A 155 -18.17 17.81 4.69
C ALA A 155 -17.77 18.16 6.13
N ARG A 156 -16.50 18.47 6.38
CA ARG A 156 -15.99 18.91 7.69
C ARG A 156 -16.65 20.18 8.18
N LYS A 157 -16.93 21.10 7.28
CA LYS A 157 -17.49 22.43 7.61
C LYS A 157 -18.99 22.39 7.91
N GLY A 158 -19.70 21.43 7.39
CA GLY A 158 -21.15 21.26 7.58
C GLY A 158 -21.99 21.93 6.52
#